data_588128cebf8573455d4abf417a6e571c
#
_entry.id   588128cebf8573455d4abf417a6e571c
#
_cell.length_a   1.000
_cell.length_b   1.000
_cell.length_c   1.000
_cell.angle_alpha   90.00
_cell.angle_beta   90.00
_cell.angle_gamma   90.00
#
_symmetry.space_group_name_H-M   'P 1'
#
loop_
_entity.id
_entity.type
_entity.pdbx_description
1 polymer ?
#
loop_
_entity_poly.entity_id
_entity_poly.type
_entity_poly.pdbx_seq_one_letter_code
_entity_poly.pdbx_strand_id
1 'polypeptide(L)'
;MASSLYGTFLLKGYDASTKINLASGGDTIKIALVTSTYTPNFDTHEFFDDITNEVVGTGYTAGGATLSTQTYTHDTTDDESVFDGADTTWAASTLTARGAIVYKSTGTDSTSPLIGFIDFATDRISDGGTFQITWAAEGIFNINY
;
A
#
# COMPACT_ATOMS: atom_id res chain seq x y z
N MET A 1 8.93 -4.30 13.28
CA MET A 1 7.79 -3.43 12.93
C MET A 1 6.59 -4.32 12.62
N ALA A 2 5.40 -3.82 12.77
CA ALA A 2 4.17 -4.56 12.44
C ALA A 2 3.45 -3.82 11.31
N SER A 3 2.70 -4.59 10.50
CA SER A 3 1.78 -4.00 9.53
C SER A 3 0.68 -3.24 10.25
N SER A 4 0.29 -2.07 9.74
CA SER A 4 -0.80 -1.26 10.30
C SER A 4 -1.32 -0.25 9.28
N LEU A 5 -2.53 0.23 9.51
CA LEU A 5 -3.05 1.42 8.84
C LEU A 5 -2.40 2.68 9.45
N TYR A 6 -2.20 3.71 8.63
CA TYR A 6 -1.79 5.02 9.16
C TYR A 6 -2.95 5.67 9.91
N GLY A 7 -2.63 6.36 11.01
CA GLY A 7 -3.64 6.93 11.92
C GLY A 7 -4.57 7.93 11.23
N THR A 8 -4.07 8.65 10.23
CA THR A 8 -4.86 9.63 9.48
C THR A 8 -5.69 9.04 8.33
N PHE A 9 -5.56 7.73 8.03
CA PHE A 9 -6.23 7.11 6.89
C PHE A 9 -7.75 7.34 6.88
N LEU A 10 -8.42 7.02 7.97
CA LEU A 10 -9.89 7.19 8.06
C LEU A 10 -10.28 8.65 8.02
N LEU A 11 -9.54 9.53 8.68
CA LEU A 11 -9.79 10.97 8.64
C LEU A 11 -9.67 11.51 7.21
N LYS A 12 -8.57 11.17 6.51
CA LYS A 12 -8.36 11.55 5.11
C LYS A 12 -9.41 10.94 4.17
N GLY A 13 -9.84 9.72 4.46
CA GLY A 13 -10.85 9.02 3.67
C GLY A 13 -12.21 9.71 3.66
N TYR A 14 -12.60 10.36 4.76
CA TYR A 14 -13.87 11.07 4.89
C TYR A 14 -13.77 12.58 4.64
N ASP A 15 -12.57 13.15 4.56
CA ASP A 15 -12.40 14.58 4.26
C ASP A 15 -12.66 14.84 2.76
N ALA A 16 -13.46 15.86 2.47
CA ALA A 16 -13.85 16.21 1.10
C ALA A 16 -12.67 16.56 0.20
N SER A 17 -11.56 17.06 0.76
CA SER A 17 -10.36 17.46 0.01
C SER A 17 -9.41 16.31 -0.29
N THR A 18 -9.42 15.25 0.53
CA THR A 18 -8.51 14.11 0.44
C THR A 18 -9.20 12.77 0.24
N LYS A 19 -10.52 12.77 0.23
CA LYS A 19 -11.36 11.56 0.24
C LYS A 19 -10.78 10.41 -0.59
N ILE A 20 -10.88 9.19 -0.06
CA ILE A 20 -10.33 7.98 -0.68
C ILE A 20 -11.48 7.08 -1.09
N ASN A 21 -11.59 6.81 -2.40
CA ASN A 21 -12.56 5.87 -2.95
C ASN A 21 -11.86 4.56 -3.30
N LEU A 22 -12.02 3.56 -2.47
CA LEU A 22 -11.41 2.23 -2.62
C LEU A 22 -12.21 1.28 -3.52
N ALA A 23 -13.44 1.65 -3.91
CA ALA A 23 -14.29 0.80 -4.72
C ALA A 23 -13.69 0.52 -6.12
N SER A 24 -14.21 -0.49 -6.79
CA SER A 24 -13.86 -0.79 -8.17
C SER A 24 -14.11 0.44 -9.06
N GLY A 25 -13.09 0.84 -9.85
CA GLY A 25 -13.14 2.07 -10.64
C GLY A 25 -13.03 3.36 -9.83
N GLY A 26 -12.68 3.27 -8.55
CA GLY A 26 -12.43 4.42 -7.67
C GLY A 26 -11.08 5.09 -7.90
N ASP A 27 -10.44 5.52 -6.82
CA ASP A 27 -9.14 6.20 -6.89
C ASP A 27 -8.01 5.25 -7.33
N THR A 28 -6.95 5.82 -7.90
CA THR A 28 -5.73 5.07 -8.21
C THR A 28 -5.01 4.74 -6.91
N ILE A 29 -5.00 3.47 -6.55
CA ILE A 29 -4.24 2.95 -5.41
C ILE A 29 -2.92 2.39 -5.92
N LYS A 30 -1.84 2.72 -5.25
CA LYS A 30 -0.48 2.24 -5.58
C LYS A 30 0.17 1.54 -4.41
N ILE A 31 1.06 0.64 -4.76
CA ILE A 31 1.87 -0.15 -3.83
C ILE A 31 3.33 0.21 -4.08
N ALA A 32 3.94 0.93 -3.16
CA ALA A 32 5.36 1.25 -3.19
C ALA A 32 6.14 0.35 -2.23
N LEU A 33 7.40 0.07 -2.57
CA LEU A 33 8.28 -0.77 -1.75
C LEU A 33 9.26 0.09 -0.96
N VAL A 34 9.53 -0.29 0.28
CA VAL A 34 10.51 0.37 1.15
C VAL A 34 11.53 -0.62 1.69
N THR A 35 12.74 -0.12 1.96
CA THR A 35 13.83 -0.88 2.54
C THR A 35 13.68 -1.01 4.05
N SER A 36 14.52 -1.83 4.70
CA SER A 36 14.57 -2.00 6.15
C SER A 36 14.98 -0.73 6.92
N THR A 37 15.48 0.28 6.23
CA THR A 37 15.84 1.58 6.83
C THR A 37 14.61 2.47 7.05
N TYR A 38 13.51 2.23 6.32
CA TYR A 38 12.26 2.95 6.57
C TYR A 38 11.68 2.56 7.94
N THR A 39 11.32 3.57 8.71
CA THR A 39 10.61 3.39 9.99
C THR A 39 9.27 4.10 9.90
N PRO A 40 8.14 3.38 9.85
CA PRO A 40 6.83 4.01 9.79
C PRO A 40 6.53 4.77 11.09
N ASN A 41 5.95 5.95 10.95
CA ASN A 41 5.34 6.67 12.06
C ASN A 41 3.85 6.80 11.76
N PHE A 42 3.06 5.93 12.39
CA PHE A 42 1.61 5.85 12.13
C PHE A 42 0.82 7.05 12.61
N ASP A 43 1.40 7.87 13.49
CA ASP A 43 0.75 9.05 14.03
C ASP A 43 1.00 10.31 13.20
N THR A 44 2.14 10.41 12.52
CA THR A 44 2.59 11.65 11.87
C THR A 44 2.78 11.57 10.37
N HIS A 45 3.02 10.36 9.80
CA HIS A 45 3.07 10.21 8.36
C HIS A 45 1.66 10.26 7.78
N GLU A 46 1.42 11.19 6.87
CA GLU A 46 0.08 11.48 6.31
C GLU A 46 0.02 11.31 4.79
N PHE A 47 1.06 11.72 4.08
CA PHE A 47 1.15 11.70 2.63
C PHE A 47 2.40 10.95 2.15
N PHE A 48 2.43 10.64 0.87
CA PHE A 48 3.51 9.84 0.31
C PHE A 48 4.87 10.54 0.38
N ASP A 49 4.92 11.87 0.42
CA ASP A 49 6.17 12.63 0.62
C ASP A 49 6.78 12.47 2.03
N ASP A 50 6.05 11.94 3.00
CA ASP A 50 6.60 11.53 4.31
C ASP A 50 7.39 10.21 4.22
N ILE A 51 7.23 9.45 3.12
CA ILE A 51 7.88 8.16 2.96
C ILE A 51 9.34 8.35 2.55
N THR A 52 10.22 7.76 3.31
CA THR A 52 11.67 7.73 3.03
C THR A 52 12.13 6.31 2.70
N ASN A 53 13.33 6.19 2.12
CA ASN A 53 13.94 4.88 1.86
C ASN A 53 13.10 3.96 0.95
N GLU A 54 12.41 4.58 -0.03
CA GLU A 54 11.80 3.82 -1.11
C GLU A 54 12.85 2.99 -1.84
N VAL A 55 12.47 1.79 -2.27
CA VAL A 55 13.37 0.88 -2.98
C VAL A 55 13.82 1.47 -4.30
N VAL A 56 15.10 1.31 -4.62
CA VAL A 56 15.70 1.63 -5.92
C VAL A 56 16.32 0.36 -6.48
N GLY A 57 15.98 0.00 -7.70
CA GLY A 57 16.53 -1.19 -8.36
C GLY A 57 15.92 -1.44 -9.72
N THR A 58 16.53 -2.39 -10.44
CA THR A 58 16.05 -2.80 -11.77
C THR A 58 14.63 -3.34 -11.66
N GLY A 59 13.77 -2.91 -12.58
CA GLY A 59 12.38 -3.35 -12.65
C GLY A 59 11.42 -2.63 -11.68
N TYR A 60 11.92 -1.64 -10.92
CA TYR A 60 11.11 -0.81 -10.04
C TYR A 60 11.09 0.64 -10.50
N THR A 61 9.92 1.24 -10.51
CA THR A 61 9.74 2.68 -10.79
C THR A 61 9.31 3.37 -9.50
N ALA A 62 9.92 4.51 -9.18
CA ALA A 62 9.55 5.30 -8.00
C ALA A 62 8.03 5.57 -7.96
N GLY A 63 7.45 5.47 -6.77
CA GLY A 63 6.01 5.50 -6.55
C GLY A 63 5.34 4.11 -6.63
N GLY A 64 6.08 3.08 -7.05
CA GLY A 64 5.59 1.71 -7.08
C GLY A 64 4.64 1.38 -8.21
N ALA A 65 3.90 0.29 -8.06
CA ALA A 65 2.96 -0.24 -9.05
C ALA A 65 1.51 0.12 -8.69
N THR A 66 0.69 0.32 -9.72
CA THR A 66 -0.76 0.53 -9.54
C THR A 66 -1.42 -0.80 -9.20
N LEU A 67 -2.22 -0.80 -8.13
CA LEU A 67 -3.07 -1.93 -7.78
C LEU A 67 -4.18 -2.10 -8.84
N SER A 68 -4.33 -3.30 -9.35
CA SER A 68 -5.38 -3.63 -10.33
C SER A 68 -6.53 -4.39 -9.68
N THR A 69 -7.70 -4.34 -10.31
CA THR A 69 -8.93 -5.05 -9.87
C THR A 69 -9.28 -4.81 -8.40
N GLN A 70 -9.04 -3.58 -7.91
CA GLN A 70 -9.39 -3.24 -6.54
C GLN A 70 -10.89 -3.39 -6.28
N THR A 71 -11.21 -3.83 -5.07
CA THR A 71 -12.58 -3.95 -4.55
C THR A 71 -12.63 -3.47 -3.11
N TYR A 72 -13.77 -2.93 -2.72
CA TYR A 72 -14.07 -2.64 -1.33
C TYR A 72 -15.48 -3.14 -1.04
N THR A 73 -15.59 -4.18 -0.25
CA THR A 73 -16.81 -4.95 -0.04
C THR A 73 -17.18 -5.03 1.43
N HIS A 74 -18.47 -5.19 1.69
CA HIS A 74 -19.03 -5.44 3.01
C HIS A 74 -19.24 -6.94 3.18
N ASP A 75 -18.56 -7.56 4.14
CA ASP A 75 -18.76 -8.95 4.52
C ASP A 75 -19.67 -9.00 5.74
N THR A 76 -20.87 -9.57 5.54
CA THR A 76 -21.87 -9.70 6.59
C THR A 76 -21.71 -11.00 7.40
N THR A 77 -20.80 -11.86 7.01
CA THR A 77 -20.52 -13.11 7.73
C THR A 77 -19.56 -12.85 8.88
N ASP A 78 -18.53 -12.05 8.60
CA ASP A 78 -17.46 -11.74 9.55
C ASP A 78 -17.57 -10.31 10.14
N ASP A 79 -18.64 -9.57 9.81
CA ASP A 79 -18.91 -8.21 10.27
C ASP A 79 -17.75 -7.26 9.98
N GLU A 80 -17.29 -7.24 8.71
CA GLU A 80 -16.15 -6.42 8.31
C GLU A 80 -16.31 -5.77 6.93
N SER A 81 -15.54 -4.73 6.70
CA SER A 81 -15.35 -4.15 5.36
C SER A 81 -13.95 -4.51 4.86
N VAL A 82 -13.88 -5.14 3.69
CA VAL A 82 -12.65 -5.70 3.12
C VAL A 82 -12.20 -4.89 1.91
N PHE A 83 -10.94 -4.46 1.93
CA PHE A 83 -10.25 -3.91 0.77
C PHE A 83 -9.30 -4.95 0.19
N ASP A 84 -9.45 -5.22 -1.11
CA ASP A 84 -8.65 -6.22 -1.82
C ASP A 84 -8.32 -5.78 -3.24
N GLY A 85 -7.43 -6.52 -3.90
CA GLY A 85 -7.03 -6.32 -5.28
C GLY A 85 -6.19 -7.49 -5.80
N ALA A 86 -5.81 -7.43 -7.06
CA ALA A 86 -4.91 -8.44 -7.64
C ALA A 86 -3.52 -8.36 -7.01
N ASP A 87 -2.83 -9.51 -6.97
CA ASP A 87 -1.43 -9.58 -6.57
C ASP A 87 -0.59 -8.56 -7.32
N THR A 88 0.32 -7.90 -6.60
CA THR A 88 1.17 -6.86 -7.17
C THR A 88 2.54 -7.42 -7.52
N THR A 89 2.97 -7.21 -8.77
CA THR A 89 4.19 -7.82 -9.30
C THR A 89 5.12 -6.80 -9.96
N TRP A 90 6.43 -7.07 -9.84
CA TRP A 90 7.52 -6.38 -10.56
C TRP A 90 8.33 -7.44 -11.28
N ALA A 91 8.09 -7.60 -12.58
CA ALA A 91 8.77 -8.61 -13.41
C ALA A 91 10.21 -8.18 -13.76
N ALA A 92 11.07 -9.14 -14.04
CA ALA A 92 12.47 -8.92 -14.42
C ALA A 92 13.17 -7.94 -13.46
N SER A 93 12.97 -8.13 -12.16
CA SER A 93 13.40 -7.18 -11.13
C SER A 93 14.59 -7.71 -10.33
N THR A 94 15.41 -6.76 -9.86
CA THR A 94 16.45 -7.00 -8.87
C THR A 94 16.23 -5.99 -7.74
N LEU A 95 15.52 -6.43 -6.71
CA LEU A 95 14.99 -5.59 -5.63
C LEU A 95 15.24 -6.23 -4.28
N THR A 96 15.43 -5.39 -3.26
CA THR A 96 15.40 -5.79 -1.86
C THR A 96 14.43 -4.90 -1.12
N ALA A 97 13.36 -5.47 -0.59
CA ALA A 97 12.31 -4.74 0.12
C ALA A 97 12.00 -5.37 1.48
N ARG A 98 11.76 -4.54 2.48
CA ARG A 98 11.33 -4.95 3.82
C ARG A 98 9.82 -4.81 4.00
N GLY A 99 9.20 -3.91 3.28
CA GLY A 99 7.77 -3.67 3.40
C GLY A 99 7.19 -2.93 2.20
N ALA A 100 5.88 -2.74 2.23
CA ALA A 100 5.12 -2.04 1.21
C ALA A 100 4.25 -0.94 1.81
N ILE A 101 4.12 0.15 1.07
CA ILE A 101 3.23 1.27 1.36
C ILE A 101 2.03 1.17 0.43
N VAL A 102 0.82 1.18 1.00
CA VAL A 102 -0.44 1.30 0.27
C VAL A 102 -0.89 2.75 0.38
N TYR A 103 -1.14 3.41 -0.75
CA TYR A 103 -1.53 4.82 -0.75
C TYR A 103 -2.40 5.17 -1.96
N LYS A 104 -3.21 6.24 -1.82
CA LYS A 104 -3.92 6.83 -2.96
C LYS A 104 -2.96 7.75 -3.72
N SER A 105 -2.75 7.50 -5.00
CA SER A 105 -1.94 8.38 -5.85
C SER A 105 -2.79 9.48 -6.48
N THR A 106 -2.38 10.71 -6.27
CA THR A 106 -2.94 11.89 -6.97
C THR A 106 -2.05 12.34 -8.13
N GLY A 107 -0.87 11.71 -8.28
CA GLY A 107 0.19 12.15 -9.19
C GLY A 107 1.17 13.14 -8.55
N THR A 108 0.90 13.60 -7.32
CA THR A 108 1.76 14.50 -6.53
C THR A 108 1.91 13.92 -5.12
N ASP A 109 3.13 13.67 -4.68
CA ASP A 109 3.40 12.95 -3.43
C ASP A 109 2.84 13.67 -2.20
N SER A 110 2.96 15.00 -2.14
CA SER A 110 2.47 15.82 -1.02
C SER A 110 0.93 15.90 -0.90
N THR A 111 0.21 15.36 -1.87
CA THR A 111 -1.26 15.30 -1.85
C THR A 111 -1.79 13.87 -1.96
N SER A 112 -0.90 12.88 -1.92
CA SER A 112 -1.21 11.45 -2.04
C SER A 112 -1.31 10.82 -0.66
N PRO A 113 -2.54 10.67 -0.07
CA PRO A 113 -2.69 10.23 1.31
C PRO A 113 -2.30 8.76 1.48
N LEU A 114 -1.64 8.47 2.60
CA LEU A 114 -1.25 7.13 3.00
C LEU A 114 -2.46 6.35 3.51
N ILE A 115 -2.45 5.05 3.24
CA ILE A 115 -3.47 4.10 3.71
C ILE A 115 -2.86 3.16 4.74
N GLY A 116 -1.84 2.40 4.36
CA GLY A 116 -1.27 1.40 5.24
C GLY A 116 0.17 1.02 4.92
N PHE A 117 0.80 0.39 5.89
CA PHE A 117 2.13 -0.21 5.78
C PHE A 117 2.03 -1.72 6.00
N ILE A 118 2.63 -2.49 5.12
CA ILE A 118 2.73 -3.94 5.20
C ILE A 118 4.18 -4.31 5.51
N ASP A 119 4.43 -4.90 6.66
CA ASP A 119 5.76 -5.39 7.05
C ASP A 119 5.94 -6.85 6.58
N PHE A 120 6.97 -7.08 5.79
CA PHE A 120 7.31 -8.44 5.34
C PHE A 120 8.06 -9.26 6.40
N ALA A 121 8.29 -8.71 7.57
CA ALA A 121 9.04 -9.27 8.71
C ALA A 121 10.53 -9.50 8.44
N THR A 122 10.91 -9.82 7.22
CA THR A 122 12.29 -9.97 6.74
C THR A 122 12.45 -9.32 5.37
N ASP A 123 13.68 -9.00 4.99
CA ASP A 123 13.95 -8.53 3.64
C ASP A 123 13.55 -9.61 2.63
N ARG A 124 12.82 -9.19 1.60
CA ARG A 124 12.46 -10.00 0.44
C ARG A 124 13.27 -9.55 -0.75
N ILE A 125 13.77 -10.50 -1.51
CA ILE A 125 14.75 -10.24 -2.57
C ILE A 125 14.26 -10.87 -3.88
N SER A 126 14.37 -10.13 -4.98
CA SER A 126 14.36 -10.67 -6.33
C SER A 126 15.73 -10.45 -6.98
N ASP A 127 16.14 -11.35 -7.85
CA ASP A 127 17.41 -11.28 -8.60
C ASP A 127 17.14 -11.71 -10.05
N GLY A 128 16.81 -10.75 -10.89
CA GLY A 128 16.45 -10.97 -12.30
C GLY A 128 15.10 -11.66 -12.52
N GLY A 129 14.36 -11.97 -11.45
CA GLY A 129 13.07 -12.65 -11.50
C GLY A 129 11.89 -11.71 -11.20
N THR A 130 10.77 -12.28 -10.77
CA THR A 130 9.58 -11.52 -10.38
C THR A 130 9.56 -11.31 -8.88
N PHE A 131 9.47 -10.04 -8.45
CA PHE A 131 9.07 -9.70 -7.09
C PHE A 131 7.55 -9.64 -7.05
N GLN A 132 6.92 -10.40 -6.15
CA GLN A 132 5.46 -10.46 -6.05
C GLN A 132 5.01 -10.30 -4.60
N ILE A 133 3.96 -9.50 -4.41
CA ILE A 133 3.18 -9.48 -3.19
C ILE A 133 1.89 -10.24 -3.48
N THR A 134 1.69 -11.35 -2.78
CA THR A 134 0.43 -12.12 -2.82
C THR A 134 -0.42 -11.70 -1.63
N TRP A 135 -1.58 -11.14 -1.91
CA TRP A 135 -2.51 -10.71 -0.87
C TRP A 135 -3.20 -11.90 -0.22
N ALA A 136 -3.54 -11.78 1.06
CA ALA A 136 -4.28 -12.82 1.76
C ALA A 136 -5.71 -12.96 1.23
N ALA A 137 -6.35 -14.10 1.48
CA ALA A 137 -7.74 -14.32 1.08
C ALA A 137 -8.72 -13.35 1.75
N GLU A 138 -8.35 -12.83 2.93
CA GLU A 138 -9.09 -11.81 3.68
C GLU A 138 -8.83 -10.39 3.17
N GLY A 139 -8.08 -10.24 2.07
CA GLY A 139 -7.77 -8.96 1.44
C GLY A 139 -6.47 -8.30 1.90
N ILE A 140 -6.25 -7.08 1.41
CA ILE A 140 -5.09 -6.25 1.75
C ILE A 140 -5.23 -5.73 3.19
N PHE A 141 -6.42 -5.29 3.56
CA PHE A 141 -6.81 -5.00 4.94
C PHE A 141 -8.33 -5.11 5.10
N ASN A 142 -8.77 -5.28 6.33
CA ASN A 142 -10.17 -5.24 6.72
C ASN A 142 -10.38 -4.28 7.91
N ILE A 143 -11.62 -3.82 8.04
CA ILE A 143 -12.07 -2.99 9.16
C ILE A 143 -13.30 -3.69 9.76
N ASN A 144 -13.13 -4.22 10.98
CA ASN A 144 -14.21 -4.86 11.73
C ASN A 144 -15.09 -3.81 12.43
N TYR A 145 -16.37 -4.12 12.60
CA TYR A 145 -17.36 -3.27 13.28
C TYR A 145 -18.29 -4.04 14.20
#